data_2aa785944ad1fa9c187710a9683947f8
#
_entry.id   2aa785944ad1fa9c187710a9683947f8
#
_cell.length_a   1.000
_cell.length_b   1.000
_cell.length_c   1.000
_cell.angle_alpha   90.00
_cell.angle_beta   90.00
_cell.angle_gamma   90.00
#
_symmetry.space_group_name_H-M   'P 1'
#
loop_
_entity.id
_entity.type
_entity.pdbx_description
1 polymer ?
#
loop_
_entity_poly.entity_id
_entity_poly.type
_entity_poly.pdbx_seq_one_letter_code
_entity_poly.pdbx_strand_id
1 'polypeptide(L)'
;VAAGSNSGPAPLDAFASCLTEKGATYYGAFWCPNCQKQNAMFGKSKKLVNYVECSTPDSKGQLQVCIDAGITNYPTWDFPPIAPATTTTRVIGVQELETLSQMTGCVLSGSGAATTTP
;
A
#
# COMPACT_ATOMS: atom_id res chain seq x y z
N VAL A 1 24.03 5.71 9.28
CA VAL A 1 23.81 5.53 9.39
C VAL A 1 23.61 5.30 8.95
N ALA A 2 23.87 5.25 8.96
CA ALA A 2 23.63 5.04 8.84
C ALA A 2 23.29 4.64 8.75
N ALA A 3 23.52 4.47 8.94
CA ALA A 3 23.17 4.11 9.06
C ALA A 3 22.57 3.71 8.92
N GLY A 4 22.80 3.96 9.13
CA GLY A 4 21.96 3.38 9.30
C GLY A 4 21.43 2.98 8.49
N SER A 5 21.45 3.42 8.18
CA SER A 5 20.97 2.92 7.13
C SER A 5 20.84 1.51 7.00
N ASN A 6 21.74 0.80 7.03
CA ASN A 6 21.62 -0.58 6.77
C ASN A 6 21.00 -1.32 7.88
N SER A 7 21.27 -0.92 9.04
CA SER A 7 20.77 -1.63 10.20
C SER A 7 19.53 -0.98 10.72
N GLY A 8 19.18 0.17 10.24
CA GLY A 8 17.98 0.83 10.69
C GLY A 8 16.78 0.37 9.92
N PRO A 9 15.62 0.93 10.21
CA PRO A 9 14.42 0.65 9.44
C PRO A 9 14.60 1.05 8.00
N ALA A 10 13.89 0.39 7.12
CA ALA A 10 13.90 0.80 5.73
C ALA A 10 13.32 2.20 5.61
N PRO A 11 13.73 2.96 4.60
CA PRO A 11 13.31 4.37 4.51
C PRO A 11 11.82 4.58 4.49
N LEU A 12 11.06 3.60 4.01
CA LEU A 12 9.62 3.75 3.88
C LEU A 12 8.85 3.11 5.02
N ASP A 13 9.52 2.64 6.07
CA ASP A 13 8.82 1.96 7.16
C ASP A 13 7.78 2.85 7.81
N ALA A 14 8.13 4.09 8.12
CA ALA A 14 7.19 4.99 8.77
C ALA A 14 6.00 5.29 7.87
N PHE A 15 6.26 5.46 6.58
CA PHE A 15 5.19 5.72 5.63
C PHE A 15 4.25 4.51 5.53
N ALA A 16 4.81 3.31 5.38
CA ALA A 16 4.00 2.10 5.28
C ALA A 16 3.18 1.86 6.55
N SER A 17 3.79 2.05 7.71
CA SER A 17 3.07 1.93 8.98
C SER A 17 1.95 2.95 9.07
N CYS A 18 2.20 4.17 8.60
CA CYS A 18 1.16 5.20 8.62
C CYS A 18 -0.02 4.81 7.74
N LEU A 19 0.23 4.25 6.55
CA LEU A 19 -0.85 3.80 5.68
C LEU A 19 -1.73 2.79 6.41
N THR A 20 -1.11 1.84 7.11
CA THR A 20 -1.84 0.82 7.84
C THR A 20 -2.61 1.43 9.01
N GLU A 21 -2.01 2.37 9.70
CA GLU A 21 -2.68 3.06 10.81
C GLU A 21 -3.90 3.85 10.33
N LYS A 22 -3.82 4.38 9.12
CA LYS A 22 -4.94 5.10 8.53
C LYS A 22 -6.01 4.16 7.97
N GLY A 23 -5.76 2.86 8.03
CA GLY A 23 -6.73 1.87 7.57
C GLY A 23 -6.68 1.54 6.11
N ALA A 24 -5.64 1.98 5.40
CA ALA A 24 -5.51 1.63 4.00
C ALA A 24 -5.31 0.13 3.84
N THR A 25 -6.01 -0.46 2.90
CA THR A 25 -5.92 -1.90 2.62
C THR A 25 -5.53 -2.11 1.17
N TYR A 26 -4.56 -2.98 0.97
CA TYR A 26 -4.01 -3.27 -0.35
C TYR A 26 -4.37 -4.72 -0.69
N TYR A 27 -5.25 -4.88 -1.67
CA TYR A 27 -5.67 -6.20 -2.13
C TYR A 27 -4.89 -6.55 -3.39
N GLY A 28 -4.30 -7.72 -3.41
CA GLY A 28 -3.51 -8.10 -4.56
C GLY A 28 -3.41 -9.59 -4.73
N ALA A 29 -2.63 -10.00 -5.72
CA ALA A 29 -2.37 -11.41 -5.99
C ALA A 29 -0.87 -11.59 -6.19
N PHE A 30 -0.31 -12.65 -5.60
CA PHE A 30 1.14 -12.83 -5.61
C PHE A 30 1.72 -12.96 -7.01
N TRP A 31 0.93 -13.44 -7.96
CA TRP A 31 1.39 -13.66 -9.33
C TRP A 31 1.16 -12.46 -10.25
N CYS A 32 0.47 -11.45 -9.79
CA CYS A 32 0.08 -10.33 -10.65
C CYS A 32 1.26 -9.39 -10.89
N PRO A 33 1.62 -9.11 -12.15
CA PRO A 33 2.75 -8.23 -12.43
C PRO A 33 2.58 -6.83 -11.86
N ASN A 34 1.37 -6.28 -11.89
CA ASN A 34 1.14 -4.96 -11.36
C ASN A 34 1.29 -4.94 -9.84
N CYS A 35 0.88 -6.03 -9.17
CA CYS A 35 1.09 -6.13 -7.73
C CYS A 35 2.57 -6.21 -7.41
N GLN A 36 3.34 -6.90 -8.25
CA GLN A 36 4.77 -6.98 -8.06
C GLN A 36 5.42 -5.61 -8.20
N LYS A 37 4.93 -4.79 -9.14
CA LYS A 37 5.39 -3.41 -9.27
C LYS A 37 5.06 -2.60 -8.02
N GLN A 38 3.84 -2.74 -7.51
CA GLN A 38 3.42 -2.04 -6.31
C GLN A 38 4.29 -2.45 -5.12
N ASN A 39 4.55 -3.74 -4.99
CA ASN A 39 5.39 -4.24 -3.91
C ASN A 39 6.79 -3.66 -3.98
N ALA A 40 7.33 -3.56 -5.20
CA ALA A 40 8.68 -3.06 -5.38
C ALA A 40 8.84 -1.61 -4.95
N MET A 41 7.78 -0.83 -5.07
CA MET A 41 7.82 0.57 -4.62
C MET A 41 8.07 0.68 -3.12
N PHE A 42 7.55 -0.27 -2.35
CA PHE A 42 7.75 -0.28 -0.90
C PHE A 42 9.04 -0.98 -0.50
N GLY A 43 9.55 -1.87 -1.35
CA GLY A 43 10.72 -2.66 -1.00
C GLY A 43 10.49 -3.41 0.30
N LYS A 44 11.43 -3.33 1.21
CA LYS A 44 11.34 -4.04 2.49
C LYS A 44 10.19 -3.56 3.36
N SER A 45 9.73 -2.35 3.13
CA SER A 45 8.64 -1.78 3.95
C SER A 45 7.29 -2.37 3.61
N LYS A 46 7.18 -3.14 2.53
CA LYS A 46 5.92 -3.76 2.13
C LYS A 46 5.32 -4.60 3.26
N LYS A 47 6.15 -5.19 4.08
CA LYS A 47 5.68 -6.03 5.19
C LYS A 47 4.85 -5.25 6.21
N LEU A 48 4.97 -3.92 6.22
CA LEU A 48 4.22 -3.07 7.14
C LEU A 48 2.92 -2.56 6.53
N VAL A 49 2.70 -2.80 5.24
CA VAL A 49 1.47 -2.44 4.56
C VAL A 49 0.41 -3.51 4.87
N ASN A 50 -0.83 -3.10 5.07
CA ASN A 50 -1.91 -4.04 5.29
C ASN A 50 -2.30 -4.68 3.96
N TYR A 51 -1.63 -5.76 3.63
CA TYR A 51 -1.81 -6.48 2.37
C TYR A 51 -2.73 -7.67 2.56
N VAL A 52 -3.71 -7.81 1.66
CA VAL A 52 -4.61 -8.96 1.65
C VAL A 52 -4.37 -9.74 0.37
N GLU A 53 -3.95 -10.99 0.52
CA GLU A 53 -3.76 -11.88 -0.63
C GLU A 53 -5.12 -12.33 -1.13
N CYS A 54 -5.39 -12.14 -2.41
CA CYS A 54 -6.68 -12.50 -3.01
C CYS A 54 -6.64 -13.80 -3.80
N SER A 55 -5.45 -14.32 -4.10
CA SER A 55 -5.35 -15.49 -4.96
C SER A 55 -5.28 -16.77 -4.16
N THR A 56 -5.94 -17.81 -4.66
CA THR A 56 -5.69 -19.14 -4.13
C THR A 56 -4.24 -19.53 -4.46
N PRO A 57 -3.65 -20.46 -3.69
CA PRO A 57 -2.25 -20.81 -3.91
C PRO A 57 -1.95 -21.34 -5.32
N ASP A 58 -2.96 -21.93 -5.97
CA ASP A 58 -2.77 -22.45 -7.32
C ASP A 58 -2.96 -21.41 -8.41
N SER A 59 -3.23 -20.17 -8.05
CA SER A 59 -3.40 -19.04 -8.97
C SER A 59 -4.63 -19.15 -9.85
N LYS A 60 -5.56 -20.02 -9.52
CA LYS A 60 -6.72 -20.27 -10.38
C LYS A 60 -8.01 -19.69 -9.85
N GLY A 61 -8.04 -19.25 -8.61
CA GLY A 61 -9.26 -18.73 -8.04
C GLY A 61 -8.99 -17.55 -7.13
N GLN A 62 -10.08 -16.97 -6.65
CA GLN A 62 -10.03 -15.83 -5.75
C GLN A 62 -10.49 -16.27 -4.37
N LEU A 63 -9.77 -15.82 -3.35
CA LEU A 63 -10.13 -16.13 -1.98
C LEU A 63 -11.41 -15.40 -1.57
N GLN A 64 -12.17 -16.03 -0.69
CA GLN A 64 -13.47 -15.52 -0.30
C GLN A 64 -13.41 -14.10 0.27
N VAL A 65 -12.37 -13.79 1.02
CA VAL A 65 -12.24 -12.46 1.60
C VAL A 65 -12.29 -11.38 0.53
N CYS A 66 -11.72 -11.64 -0.64
CA CYS A 66 -11.70 -10.67 -1.72
C CYS A 66 -12.97 -10.71 -2.54
N ILE A 67 -13.59 -11.88 -2.66
CA ILE A 67 -14.91 -11.97 -3.29
C ILE A 67 -15.89 -11.12 -2.48
N ASP A 68 -15.88 -11.30 -1.17
CA ASP A 68 -16.78 -10.57 -0.29
C ASP A 68 -16.53 -9.07 -0.36
N ALA A 69 -15.28 -8.67 -0.55
CA ALA A 69 -14.93 -7.25 -0.64
C ALA A 69 -15.21 -6.68 -2.02
N GLY A 70 -15.60 -7.52 -2.99
CA GLY A 70 -15.93 -7.04 -4.33
C GLY A 70 -14.72 -6.69 -5.16
N ILE A 71 -13.59 -7.35 -4.90
CA ILE A 71 -12.34 -7.06 -5.61
C ILE A 71 -12.40 -7.71 -6.99
N THR A 72 -12.24 -6.91 -8.04
CA THR A 72 -12.29 -7.40 -9.41
C THR A 72 -10.98 -7.23 -10.16
N ASN A 73 -10.07 -6.42 -9.64
CA ASN A 73 -8.79 -6.15 -10.29
C ASN A 73 -7.70 -6.10 -9.24
N TYR A 74 -6.48 -6.28 -9.67
CA TYR A 74 -5.32 -6.24 -8.77
C TYR A 74 -4.28 -5.27 -9.33
N PRO A 75 -3.65 -4.47 -8.49
CA PRO A 75 -3.99 -4.26 -7.10
C PRO A 75 -5.19 -3.34 -6.96
N THR A 76 -5.86 -3.44 -5.84
CA THR A 76 -6.94 -2.51 -5.47
C THR A 76 -6.63 -2.00 -4.08
N TRP A 77 -6.75 -0.69 -3.91
CA TRP A 77 -6.52 -0.05 -2.62
C TRP A 77 -7.84 0.51 -2.10
N ASP A 78 -8.14 0.23 -0.85
CA ASP A 78 -9.30 0.80 -0.17
C ASP A 78 -8.80 1.72 0.94
N PHE A 79 -9.41 2.90 1.02
CA PHE A 79 -9.10 3.88 2.06
C PHE A 79 -10.38 4.20 2.81
N PRO A 80 -10.37 4.12 4.15
CA PRO A 80 -11.57 4.46 4.90
C PRO A 80 -11.90 5.93 4.76
N PRO A 81 -13.12 6.32 5.11
CA PRO A 81 -13.49 7.73 5.01
C PRO A 81 -12.61 8.59 5.90
N ILE A 82 -12.24 9.74 5.37
CA ILE A 82 -11.54 10.77 6.14
C ILE A 82 -12.50 11.95 6.19
N ALA A 83 -12.83 12.41 7.38
CA ALA A 83 -13.80 13.47 7.54
C ALA A 83 -13.48 14.65 6.62
N PRO A 84 -14.45 15.27 5.98
CA PRO A 84 -15.88 15.04 6.15
C PRO A 84 -16.47 13.93 5.29
N ALA A 85 -15.65 13.20 4.53
CA ALA A 85 -16.14 12.11 3.70
C ALA A 85 -16.74 11.01 4.58
N THR A 86 -17.75 10.32 4.06
CA THR A 86 -18.43 9.27 4.81
C THR A 86 -18.36 7.92 4.12
N THR A 87 -17.68 7.81 2.99
CA THR A 87 -17.60 6.57 2.24
C THR A 87 -16.16 6.19 2.00
N THR A 88 -15.93 4.88 1.91
CA THR A 88 -14.63 4.34 1.56
C THR A 88 -14.28 4.72 0.13
N THR A 89 -13.04 5.10 -0.09
CA THR A 89 -12.54 5.37 -1.43
C THR A 89 -11.77 4.15 -1.92
N ARG A 90 -12.11 3.71 -3.12
CA ARG A 90 -11.43 2.56 -3.74
C ARG A 90 -10.74 3.04 -5.01
N VAL A 91 -9.46 2.69 -5.14
CA VAL A 91 -8.71 2.98 -6.37
C VAL A 91 -8.10 1.69 -6.89
N ILE A 92 -8.10 1.55 -8.20
CA ILE A 92 -7.66 0.32 -8.85
C ILE A 92 -6.38 0.61 -9.61
N GLY A 93 -5.43 -0.34 -9.52
CA GLY A 93 -4.18 -0.23 -10.24
C GLY A 93 -3.03 0.20 -9.34
N VAL A 94 -1.83 0.18 -9.89
CA VAL A 94 -0.63 0.59 -9.17
C VAL A 94 -0.75 2.06 -8.79
N GLN A 95 -0.51 2.36 -7.53
CA GLN A 95 -0.56 3.73 -7.04
C GLN A 95 0.84 4.21 -6.71
N GLU A 96 1.19 5.40 -7.20
CA GLU A 96 2.45 6.01 -6.83
C GLU A 96 2.44 6.32 -5.35
N LEU A 97 3.61 6.27 -4.73
CA LEU A 97 3.70 6.55 -3.29
C LEU A 97 3.19 7.94 -2.95
N GLU A 98 3.43 8.91 -3.84
CA GLU A 98 2.93 10.27 -3.63
C GLU A 98 1.41 10.31 -3.61
N THR A 99 0.77 9.52 -4.46
CA THR A 99 -0.68 9.44 -4.49
C THR A 99 -1.19 8.87 -3.17
N LEU A 100 -0.56 7.80 -2.69
CA LEU A 100 -0.94 7.21 -1.41
C LEU A 100 -0.76 8.21 -0.27
N SER A 101 0.31 9.00 -0.33
CA SER A 101 0.55 10.04 0.65
C SER A 101 -0.58 11.07 0.65
N GLN A 102 -0.98 11.51 -0.53
CA GLN A 102 -2.03 12.51 -0.65
C GLN A 102 -3.37 11.99 -0.17
N MET A 103 -3.67 10.74 -0.45
CA MET A 103 -4.96 10.16 -0.09
C MET A 103 -5.10 9.88 1.40
N THR A 104 -4.00 9.68 2.09
CA THR A 104 -4.03 9.30 3.50
C THR A 104 -3.53 10.38 4.43
N GLY A 105 -2.79 11.34 3.90
CA GLY A 105 -2.14 12.33 4.74
C GLY A 105 -0.84 11.84 5.35
N CYS A 106 -0.39 10.65 4.98
CA CYS A 106 0.86 10.11 5.50
C CYS A 106 2.04 10.82 4.86
N VAL A 107 3.03 11.15 5.66
CA VAL A 107 4.21 11.85 5.18
C VAL A 107 5.11 10.88 4.44
N LEU A 108 5.43 11.21 3.20
CA LEU A 108 6.36 10.43 2.39
C LEU A 108 7.74 11.03 2.57
N SER A 109 8.54 10.39 3.40
CA SER A 109 9.87 10.86 3.69
C SER A 109 10.89 9.81 3.31
N GLY A 110 12.12 10.13 3.46
CA GLY A 110 13.18 9.20 3.08
C GLY A 110 13.63 9.38 1.68
N SER A 111 12.90 10.03 0.86
CA SER A 111 13.37 10.39 -0.41
C SER A 111 13.42 11.87 -0.39
N GLY A 112 14.13 12.38 -0.96
CA GLY A 112 14.24 13.73 -0.90
C GLY A 112 13.02 14.47 -0.87
N ALA A 113 12.13 13.83 -0.94
CA ALA A 113 11.07 14.51 -0.86
C ALA A 113 10.92 15.32 0.15
N ALA A 114 11.38 15.00 0.57
CA ALA A 114 11.11 15.75 1.32
C ALA A 114 11.19 17.05 1.02
N THR A 115 11.40 17.12 0.72
CA THR A 115 11.51 17.95 0.58
C THR A 115 10.74 18.80 0.17
N THR A 116 10.67 18.42 0.16
CA THR A 116 10.12 19.03 -0.06
C THR A 116 9.49 19.80 0.04
N THR A 117 9.66 19.85 0.14
CA THR A 117 9.17 20.46 0.29
C THR A 117 8.77 21.10 0.19
N PRO A 118 8.76 21.39 0.23
CA PRO A 118 8.39 21.99 0.35
C PRO A 118 7.80 22.45 0.26
#